data_f3b300854893eab8ff95f3d5a1b9c9c8
#
_entry.id   f3b300854893eab8ff95f3d5a1b9c9c8
#
_cell.length_a   1.000
_cell.length_b   1.000
_cell.length_c   1.000
_cell.angle_alpha   90.00
_cell.angle_beta   90.00
_cell.angle_gamma   90.00
#
_symmetry.space_group_name_H-M   'P 1'
#
loop_
_entity.id
_entity.type
_entity.pdbx_description
1 polymer ?
#
loop_
_entity_poly.entity_id
_entity_poly.type
_entity_poly.pdbx_seq_one_letter_code
_entity_poly.pdbx_strand_id
1 'polypeptide(L)'
;MKSVLINNLVSNMKLQGFYLCIEKKLRKKKDGSPYIDLLLQDKSGLIRGRIWDNVHILAKKFDVGNPVALKGITYSYGENLFIKIKNINRASIDKYKKYGFVPSDLIPTSKQNVKQLWTQLQKEIKTISKPHFKKLITKILSDHKQKFQIYPASISYHYNYQHGLLEQTVSLMTIARLLARNYAVDSNLLLTGACLHQIGKLYSINIGFSADKTIEKQLVGNAILSRDVVNEYIREIKTFPKEDKIQLEHLILSYQGRREWQSPVEP
;
A
#
# COMPACT_ATOMS: atom_id res chain seq x y z
N MET A 1 -1.20 10.19 -26.63
CA MET A 1 0.19 9.75 -26.66
C MET A 1 0.36 8.73 -25.52
N LYS A 2 0.76 7.50 -25.81
CA LYS A 2 0.83 6.46 -24.76
C LYS A 2 2.02 6.71 -23.83
N SER A 3 1.82 6.78 -22.53
CA SER A 3 2.89 6.81 -21.53
C SER A 3 3.65 5.48 -21.56
N VAL A 4 4.98 5.54 -21.56
CA VAL A 4 5.82 4.34 -21.53
C VAL A 4 6.08 4.02 -20.07
N LEU A 5 5.82 2.77 -19.67
CA LEU A 5 6.08 2.29 -18.32
C LEU A 5 7.58 2.18 -18.05
N ILE A 6 7.99 2.38 -16.79
CA ILE A 6 9.40 2.37 -16.37
C ILE A 6 10.10 1.07 -16.74
N ASN A 7 9.45 -0.08 -16.57
CA ASN A 7 10.04 -1.39 -16.89
C ASN A 7 10.27 -1.64 -18.40
N ASN A 8 9.69 -0.79 -19.26
CA ASN A 8 9.85 -0.86 -20.72
C ASN A 8 10.83 0.20 -21.26
N LEU A 9 11.45 0.98 -20.38
CA LEU A 9 12.42 1.98 -20.77
C LEU A 9 13.76 1.34 -21.12
N VAL A 10 14.34 1.78 -22.23
CA VAL A 10 15.68 1.40 -22.67
C VAL A 10 16.54 2.65 -22.83
N SER A 11 17.87 2.50 -22.89
CA SER A 11 18.79 3.63 -23.03
C SER A 11 18.58 4.37 -24.36
N ASN A 12 18.84 5.69 -24.37
CA ASN A 12 18.69 6.60 -25.52
C ASN A 12 17.26 6.75 -26.07
N MET A 13 16.25 6.38 -25.30
CA MET A 13 14.85 6.51 -25.68
C MET A 13 14.32 7.89 -25.36
N LYS A 14 13.75 8.60 -26.38
CA LYS A 14 12.95 9.81 -26.16
C LYS A 14 11.61 9.41 -25.55
N LEU A 15 11.25 10.00 -24.42
CA LEU A 15 10.00 9.67 -23.72
C LEU A 15 9.18 10.89 -23.35
N GLN A 16 7.91 10.66 -23.27
CA GLN A 16 6.91 11.50 -22.64
C GLN A 16 6.04 10.61 -21.76
N GLY A 17 5.82 10.99 -20.51
CA GLY A 17 5.08 10.12 -19.59
C GLY A 17 4.63 10.83 -18.34
N PHE A 18 3.83 10.07 -17.57
CA PHE A 18 3.34 10.47 -16.27
C PHE A 18 3.97 9.58 -15.22
N TYR A 19 4.49 10.20 -14.16
CA TYR A 19 5.16 9.53 -13.07
C TYR A 19 4.78 10.20 -11.75
N LEU A 20 4.94 9.50 -10.63
CA LEU A 20 4.84 10.06 -9.31
C LEU A 20 6.23 10.50 -8.85
N CYS A 21 6.36 11.73 -8.34
CA CYS A 21 7.60 12.22 -7.74
C CYS A 21 7.71 11.71 -6.29
N ILE A 22 8.56 10.71 -6.05
CA ILE A 22 8.77 10.12 -4.71
C ILE A 22 9.83 10.87 -3.93
N GLU A 23 10.91 11.30 -4.60
CA GLU A 23 11.97 12.12 -4.01
C GLU A 23 12.35 13.27 -4.94
N LYS A 24 12.73 14.40 -4.33
CA LYS A 24 13.23 15.60 -5.02
C LYS A 24 14.35 16.21 -4.18
N LYS A 25 15.55 16.13 -4.69
CA LYS A 25 16.76 16.65 -3.99
C LYS A 25 17.49 17.63 -4.88
N LEU A 26 17.72 18.85 -4.38
CA LEU A 26 18.61 19.79 -5.04
C LEU A 26 20.05 19.41 -4.69
N ARG A 27 20.89 19.22 -5.70
CA ARG A 27 22.29 18.83 -5.57
C ARG A 27 23.18 19.76 -6.38
N LYS A 28 24.49 19.74 -6.12
CA LYS A 28 25.51 20.47 -6.86
C LYS A 28 26.34 19.50 -7.72
N LYS A 29 26.70 19.91 -8.90
CA LYS A 29 27.70 19.25 -9.75
C LYS A 29 29.11 19.53 -9.23
N LYS A 30 30.12 18.93 -9.86
CA LYS A 30 31.54 19.19 -9.55
C LYS A 30 31.96 20.66 -9.78
N ASP A 31 31.32 21.31 -10.75
CA ASP A 31 31.51 22.72 -11.10
C ASP A 31 30.70 23.69 -10.22
N GLY A 32 30.01 23.18 -9.17
CA GLY A 32 29.18 23.96 -8.27
C GLY A 32 27.76 24.26 -8.80
N SER A 33 27.47 24.06 -10.06
CA SER A 33 26.15 24.36 -10.62
C SER A 33 25.07 23.40 -10.09
N PRO A 34 23.84 23.92 -9.84
CA PRO A 34 22.78 23.09 -9.26
C PRO A 34 22.18 22.13 -10.28
N TYR A 35 21.69 20.98 -9.80
CA TYR A 35 20.79 20.10 -10.53
C TYR A 35 19.76 19.48 -9.58
N ILE A 36 18.64 18.98 -10.12
CA ILE A 36 17.65 18.25 -9.31
C ILE A 36 17.78 16.76 -9.60
N ASP A 37 17.94 15.98 -8.53
CA ASP A 37 17.87 14.52 -8.54
C ASP A 37 16.49 14.09 -8.05
N LEU A 38 15.79 13.29 -8.86
CA LEU A 38 14.44 12.83 -8.61
C LEU A 38 14.40 11.31 -8.52
N LEU A 39 13.53 10.79 -7.66
CA LEU A 39 13.05 9.42 -7.74
C LEU A 39 11.62 9.46 -8.25
N LEU A 40 11.38 8.80 -9.37
CA LEU A 40 10.11 8.76 -10.07
C LEU A 40 9.54 7.33 -10.03
N GLN A 41 8.23 7.22 -9.93
CA GLN A 41 7.50 5.96 -9.84
C GLN A 41 6.37 5.89 -10.85
N ASP A 42 6.13 4.70 -11.38
CA ASP A 42 4.86 4.28 -11.96
C ASP A 42 4.46 2.90 -11.42
N LYS A 43 3.38 2.32 -11.92
CA LYS A 43 2.90 1.00 -11.49
C LYS A 43 3.87 -0.15 -11.74
N SER A 44 4.89 0.06 -12.58
CA SER A 44 5.85 -0.97 -12.97
C SER A 44 7.19 -0.90 -12.23
N GLY A 45 7.52 0.25 -11.60
CA GLY A 45 8.77 0.37 -10.87
C GLY A 45 9.18 1.79 -10.53
N LEU A 46 10.48 1.94 -10.26
CA LEU A 46 11.14 3.19 -9.87
C LEU A 46 12.26 3.51 -10.84
N ILE A 47 12.47 4.81 -11.14
CA ILE A 47 13.60 5.28 -11.95
C ILE A 47 14.10 6.62 -11.43
N ARG A 48 15.42 6.85 -11.49
CA ARG A 48 15.98 8.17 -11.21
C ARG A 48 15.89 9.06 -12.44
N GLY A 49 15.50 10.31 -12.18
CA GLY A 49 15.47 11.38 -13.18
C GLY A 49 16.34 12.56 -12.75
N ARG A 50 16.99 13.23 -13.69
CA ARG A 50 17.83 14.42 -13.41
C ARG A 50 17.43 15.58 -14.29
N ILE A 51 17.33 16.75 -13.66
CA ILE A 51 17.09 18.04 -14.33
C ILE A 51 18.39 18.84 -14.24
N TRP A 52 19.00 19.09 -15.39
CA TRP A 52 20.28 19.76 -15.48
C TRP A 52 20.17 21.25 -15.83
N ASP A 53 19.09 21.61 -16.52
CA ASP A 53 18.88 22.94 -17.09
C ASP A 53 17.61 23.56 -16.50
N ASN A 54 17.55 24.90 -16.41
CA ASN A 54 16.39 25.64 -15.88
C ASN A 54 15.95 25.19 -14.47
N VAL A 55 16.90 24.77 -13.65
CA VAL A 55 16.70 24.12 -12.35
C VAL A 55 15.75 24.91 -11.46
N HIS A 56 15.98 26.22 -11.27
CA HIS A 56 15.16 27.07 -10.39
C HIS A 56 13.73 27.25 -10.89
N ILE A 57 13.53 27.26 -12.23
CA ILE A 57 12.20 27.41 -12.82
C ILE A 57 11.42 26.11 -12.70
N LEU A 58 12.06 24.98 -13.04
CA LEU A 58 11.42 23.67 -13.04
C LEU A 58 11.17 23.17 -11.62
N ALA A 59 12.03 23.52 -10.66
CA ALA A 59 11.84 23.16 -9.27
C ALA A 59 10.53 23.67 -8.65
N LYS A 60 10.04 24.83 -9.07
CA LYS A 60 8.81 25.45 -8.56
C LYS A 60 7.52 24.84 -9.12
N LYS A 61 7.61 23.97 -10.15
CA LYS A 61 6.44 23.46 -10.87
C LYS A 61 5.80 22.24 -10.23
N PHE A 62 6.47 21.57 -9.29
CA PHE A 62 5.99 20.35 -8.66
C PHE A 62 6.71 20.10 -7.34
N ASP A 63 6.11 19.27 -6.48
CA ASP A 63 6.65 18.84 -5.21
C ASP A 63 6.67 17.31 -5.08
N VAL A 64 7.31 16.80 -4.02
CA VAL A 64 7.25 15.40 -3.62
C VAL A 64 5.79 15.03 -3.38
N GLY A 65 5.39 13.82 -3.80
CA GLY A 65 4.01 13.35 -3.75
C GLY A 65 3.14 13.84 -4.92
N ASN A 66 3.63 14.74 -5.77
CA ASN A 66 2.85 15.16 -6.94
C ASN A 66 3.01 14.20 -8.12
N PRO A 67 1.90 13.91 -8.84
CA PRO A 67 1.97 13.41 -10.19
C PRO A 67 2.65 14.44 -11.08
N VAL A 68 3.54 13.98 -11.95
CA VAL A 68 4.26 14.84 -12.90
C VAL A 68 4.12 14.33 -14.33
N ALA A 69 3.93 15.26 -15.25
CA ALA A 69 4.04 15.02 -16.68
C ALA A 69 5.43 15.50 -17.12
N LEU A 70 6.25 14.62 -17.68
CA LEU A 70 7.59 14.98 -18.10
C LEU A 70 7.89 14.58 -19.55
N LYS A 71 8.89 15.29 -20.10
CA LYS A 71 9.55 14.95 -21.37
C LYS A 71 11.04 14.82 -21.10
N GLY A 72 11.66 13.79 -21.66
CA GLY A 72 13.07 13.55 -21.45
C GLY A 72 13.66 12.52 -22.40
N ILE A 73 14.88 12.14 -22.10
CA ILE A 73 15.61 11.08 -22.80
C ILE A 73 16.24 10.21 -21.74
N THR A 74 16.11 8.90 -21.89
CA THR A 74 16.80 7.95 -21.04
C THR A 74 18.28 7.88 -21.41
N TYR A 75 19.13 7.60 -20.44
CA TYR A 75 20.54 7.32 -20.64
C TYR A 75 21.03 6.35 -19.58
N SER A 76 22.06 5.56 -19.91
CA SER A 76 22.71 4.67 -18.96
C SER A 76 23.94 5.34 -18.34
N TYR A 77 24.15 5.10 -17.07
CA TYR A 77 25.37 5.45 -16.35
C TYR A 77 25.76 4.28 -15.44
N GLY A 78 26.85 3.62 -15.80
CA GLY A 78 27.14 2.29 -15.30
C GLY A 78 26.00 1.31 -15.68
N GLU A 79 25.60 0.48 -14.74
CA GLU A 79 24.48 -0.47 -14.94
C GLU A 79 23.10 0.16 -14.74
N ASN A 80 23.03 1.43 -14.32
CA ASN A 80 21.77 2.08 -13.99
C ASN A 80 21.22 2.92 -15.13
N LEU A 81 19.89 2.87 -15.31
CA LEU A 81 19.14 3.69 -16.23
C LEU A 81 18.63 4.96 -15.54
N PHE A 82 18.74 6.10 -16.22
CA PHE A 82 18.27 7.40 -15.75
C PHE A 82 17.45 8.11 -16.83
N ILE A 83 16.65 9.10 -16.41
CA ILE A 83 15.98 10.04 -17.33
C ILE A 83 16.65 11.41 -17.23
N LYS A 84 17.21 11.91 -18.33
CA LYS A 84 17.56 13.32 -18.50
C LYS A 84 16.28 14.08 -18.82
N ILE A 85 15.75 14.81 -17.86
CA ILE A 85 14.47 15.51 -17.95
C ILE A 85 14.69 16.87 -18.59
N LYS A 86 13.97 17.15 -19.69
CA LYS A 86 14.00 18.45 -20.37
C LYS A 86 12.87 19.36 -19.91
N ASN A 87 11.69 18.79 -19.65
CA ASN A 87 10.50 19.50 -19.19
C ASN A 87 9.75 18.66 -18.18
N ILE A 88 9.20 19.34 -17.17
CA ILE A 88 8.36 18.72 -16.14
C ILE A 88 7.32 19.71 -15.65
N ASN A 89 6.09 19.23 -15.40
CA ASN A 89 5.01 20.01 -14.79
C ASN A 89 4.21 19.09 -13.87
N ARG A 90 3.57 19.66 -12.84
CA ARG A 90 2.56 18.94 -12.06
C ARG A 90 1.42 18.50 -13.00
N ALA A 91 1.07 17.22 -12.94
CA ALA A 91 -0.05 16.66 -13.67
C ALA A 91 -1.33 16.70 -12.82
N SER A 92 -2.46 17.02 -13.46
CA SER A 92 -3.79 16.92 -12.87
C SER A 92 -4.75 16.29 -13.87
N ILE A 93 -5.81 15.66 -13.37
CA ILE A 93 -6.82 14.99 -14.21
C ILE A 93 -7.40 15.98 -15.22
N ASP A 94 -7.78 17.19 -14.77
CA ASP A 94 -8.44 18.20 -15.61
C ASP A 94 -7.58 18.60 -16.81
N LYS A 95 -6.26 18.74 -16.60
CA LYS A 95 -5.33 19.19 -17.67
C LYS A 95 -4.83 18.07 -18.54
N TYR A 96 -4.66 16.86 -17.99
CA TYR A 96 -3.90 15.80 -18.65
C TYR A 96 -4.69 14.53 -19.00
N LYS A 97 -5.98 14.43 -18.63
CA LYS A 97 -6.85 13.29 -18.99
C LYS A 97 -6.87 13.06 -20.51
N LYS A 98 -6.98 14.15 -21.31
CA LYS A 98 -6.97 14.09 -22.78
C LYS A 98 -5.64 13.59 -23.38
N TYR A 99 -4.56 13.62 -22.60
CA TYR A 99 -3.24 13.12 -23.00
C TYR A 99 -2.96 11.71 -22.48
N GLY A 100 -3.97 11.05 -21.88
CA GLY A 100 -3.86 9.68 -21.37
C GLY A 100 -3.34 9.58 -19.94
N PHE A 101 -3.47 10.64 -19.13
CA PHE A 101 -3.14 10.58 -17.70
C PHE A 101 -4.17 9.76 -16.94
N VAL A 102 -3.71 8.66 -16.35
CA VAL A 102 -4.50 7.76 -15.49
C VAL A 102 -3.80 7.66 -14.13
N PRO A 103 -4.36 8.23 -13.06
CA PRO A 103 -3.72 8.25 -11.75
C PRO A 103 -3.32 6.88 -11.20
N SER A 104 -4.15 5.85 -11.44
CA SER A 104 -3.85 4.48 -11.01
C SER A 104 -2.61 3.87 -11.67
N ASP A 105 -2.16 4.42 -12.81
CA ASP A 105 -0.94 3.95 -13.47
C ASP A 105 0.35 4.42 -12.78
N LEU A 106 0.24 5.32 -11.80
CA LEU A 106 1.39 5.84 -11.05
C LEU A 106 1.70 5.04 -9.78
N ILE A 107 0.79 4.17 -9.36
CA ILE A 107 0.87 3.45 -8.09
C ILE A 107 1.09 1.97 -8.40
N PRO A 108 2.11 1.33 -7.81
CA PRO A 108 2.28 -0.11 -7.92
C PRO A 108 0.99 -0.84 -7.50
N THR A 109 0.68 -1.91 -8.16
CA THR A 109 -0.50 -2.72 -7.89
C THR A 109 -0.13 -4.20 -7.83
N SER A 110 -0.93 -4.99 -7.10
CA SER A 110 -0.77 -6.44 -7.08
C SER A 110 -0.76 -7.01 -8.51
N LYS A 111 0.10 -7.98 -8.74
CA LYS A 111 0.12 -8.76 -10.00
C LYS A 111 -1.01 -9.80 -10.06
N GLN A 112 -1.65 -10.07 -8.93
CA GLN A 112 -2.75 -11.03 -8.83
C GLN A 112 -4.08 -10.38 -9.19
N ASN A 113 -5.02 -11.19 -9.68
CA ASN A 113 -6.35 -10.73 -10.02
C ASN A 113 -7.18 -10.48 -8.76
N VAL A 114 -7.61 -9.24 -8.55
CA VAL A 114 -8.34 -8.79 -7.34
C VAL A 114 -9.65 -9.57 -7.13
N LYS A 115 -10.38 -9.91 -8.20
CA LYS A 115 -11.61 -10.71 -8.10
C LYS A 115 -11.33 -12.14 -7.64
N GLN A 116 -10.21 -12.72 -8.10
CA GLN A 116 -9.79 -14.06 -7.67
C GLN A 116 -9.34 -14.04 -6.21
N LEU A 117 -8.54 -13.04 -5.79
CA LEU A 117 -8.15 -12.85 -4.39
C LEU A 117 -9.39 -12.71 -3.48
N TRP A 118 -10.37 -11.91 -3.88
CA TRP A 118 -11.60 -11.76 -3.10
C TRP A 118 -12.38 -13.06 -2.99
N THR A 119 -12.49 -13.80 -4.09
CA THR A 119 -13.16 -15.13 -4.10
C THR A 119 -12.41 -16.11 -3.18
N GLN A 120 -11.08 -16.08 -3.19
CA GLN A 120 -10.27 -16.94 -2.31
C GLN A 120 -10.46 -16.55 -0.83
N LEU A 121 -10.47 -15.25 -0.51
CA LEU A 121 -10.77 -14.76 0.85
C LEU A 121 -12.13 -15.30 1.32
N GLN A 122 -13.16 -15.21 0.47
CA GLN A 122 -14.51 -15.73 0.79
C GLN A 122 -14.51 -17.26 1.01
N LYS A 123 -13.70 -18.02 0.28
CA LYS A 123 -13.53 -19.46 0.49
C LYS A 123 -12.90 -19.74 1.86
N GLU A 124 -11.87 -19.01 2.24
CA GLU A 124 -11.25 -19.17 3.58
C GLU A 124 -12.24 -18.84 4.71
N ILE A 125 -13.02 -17.76 4.59
CA ILE A 125 -14.05 -17.39 5.58
C ILE A 125 -15.13 -18.47 5.72
N LYS A 126 -15.50 -19.14 4.63
CA LYS A 126 -16.49 -20.24 4.68
C LYS A 126 -16.05 -21.42 5.52
N THR A 127 -14.73 -21.65 5.68
CA THR A 127 -14.20 -22.74 6.51
C THR A 127 -14.34 -22.48 8.02
N ILE A 128 -14.59 -21.24 8.43
CA ILE A 128 -14.85 -20.89 9.83
C ILE A 128 -16.20 -21.48 10.25
N SER A 129 -16.20 -22.37 11.25
CA SER A 129 -17.40 -23.07 11.71
C SER A 129 -18.15 -22.31 12.83
N LYS A 130 -17.45 -21.52 13.69
CA LYS A 130 -18.07 -20.72 14.73
C LYS A 130 -18.90 -19.56 14.14
N PRO A 131 -20.23 -19.53 14.31
CA PRO A 131 -21.12 -18.59 13.59
C PRO A 131 -20.84 -17.13 13.94
N HIS A 132 -20.49 -16.81 15.19
CA HIS A 132 -20.20 -15.44 15.64
C HIS A 132 -18.93 -14.86 14.99
N PHE A 133 -17.87 -15.66 14.84
CA PHE A 133 -16.67 -15.23 14.10
C PHE A 133 -16.97 -15.01 12.62
N LYS A 134 -17.68 -15.93 11.98
CA LYS A 134 -18.10 -15.79 10.59
C LYS A 134 -18.95 -14.54 10.36
N LYS A 135 -19.92 -14.28 11.25
CA LYS A 135 -20.77 -13.09 11.21
C LYS A 135 -19.94 -11.80 11.36
N LEU A 136 -19.00 -11.79 12.31
CA LEU A 136 -18.10 -10.66 12.55
C LEU A 136 -17.29 -10.30 11.29
N ILE A 137 -16.56 -11.26 10.74
CA ILE A 137 -15.74 -11.04 9.55
C ILE A 137 -16.58 -10.60 8.37
N THR A 138 -17.71 -11.28 8.12
CA THR A 138 -18.58 -10.99 6.98
C THR A 138 -19.10 -9.56 7.06
N LYS A 139 -19.51 -9.10 8.24
CA LYS A 139 -20.02 -7.75 8.44
C LYS A 139 -18.95 -6.70 8.23
N ILE A 140 -17.80 -6.84 8.88
CA ILE A 140 -16.67 -5.92 8.72
C ILE A 140 -16.24 -5.81 7.25
N LEU A 141 -16.04 -6.96 6.58
CA LEU A 141 -15.60 -6.95 5.19
C LEU A 141 -16.67 -6.48 4.21
N SER A 142 -17.96 -6.62 4.53
CA SER A 142 -19.04 -6.04 3.74
C SER A 142 -18.99 -4.52 3.76
N ASP A 143 -18.92 -3.94 4.95
CA ASP A 143 -18.96 -2.49 5.15
C ASP A 143 -17.70 -1.80 4.64
N HIS A 144 -16.56 -2.49 4.72
CA HIS A 144 -15.26 -1.95 4.29
C HIS A 144 -14.74 -2.49 2.94
N LYS A 145 -15.56 -3.22 2.18
CA LYS A 145 -15.14 -3.96 0.98
C LYS A 145 -14.28 -3.14 0.03
N GLN A 146 -14.74 -1.97 -0.37
CA GLN A 146 -14.02 -1.13 -1.34
C GLN A 146 -12.64 -0.72 -0.83
N LYS A 147 -12.57 -0.22 0.41
CA LYS A 147 -11.29 0.17 1.04
C LYS A 147 -10.38 -1.04 1.19
N PHE A 148 -10.89 -2.14 1.73
CA PHE A 148 -10.11 -3.36 1.97
C PHE A 148 -9.50 -3.93 0.68
N GLN A 149 -10.22 -3.83 -0.42
CA GLN A 149 -9.71 -4.27 -1.73
C GLN A 149 -8.63 -3.38 -2.31
N ILE A 150 -8.60 -2.07 -2.00
CA ILE A 150 -7.70 -1.11 -2.63
C ILE A 150 -6.45 -0.86 -1.78
N TYR A 151 -6.56 -0.97 -0.46
CA TYR A 151 -5.52 -0.54 0.46
C TYR A 151 -4.22 -1.36 0.33
N PRO A 152 -3.05 -0.71 0.50
CA PRO A 152 -1.78 -1.40 0.69
C PRO A 152 -1.72 -2.00 2.09
N ALA A 153 -0.94 -3.05 2.24
CA ALA A 153 -0.69 -3.63 3.56
C ALA A 153 0.37 -2.85 4.36
N SER A 154 1.18 -2.06 3.70
CA SER A 154 2.26 -1.27 4.29
C SER A 154 2.52 -0.03 3.45
N ILE A 155 3.15 0.99 4.06
CA ILE A 155 3.60 2.18 3.33
C ILE A 155 4.96 1.95 2.66
N SER A 156 5.87 1.23 3.34
CA SER A 156 7.29 1.17 2.92
C SER A 156 7.88 -0.24 2.86
N TYR A 157 7.15 -1.25 3.35
CA TYR A 157 7.65 -2.62 3.46
C TYR A 157 6.92 -3.58 2.51
N HIS A 158 6.62 -4.79 2.96
CA HIS A 158 5.92 -5.80 2.18
C HIS A 158 4.49 -5.38 1.79
N TYR A 159 4.05 -5.79 0.62
CA TYR A 159 2.71 -5.49 0.08
C TYR A 159 2.37 -3.99 0.06
N ASN A 160 3.35 -3.13 -0.22
CA ASN A 160 3.23 -1.66 -0.27
C ASN A 160 2.68 -1.14 -1.61
N TYR A 161 1.69 -1.81 -2.14
CA TYR A 161 1.04 -1.54 -3.42
C TYR A 161 -0.48 -1.66 -3.30
N GLN A 162 -1.22 -1.16 -4.27
CA GLN A 162 -2.67 -1.31 -4.32
C GLN A 162 -3.06 -2.80 -4.29
N HIS A 163 -4.11 -3.11 -3.54
CA HIS A 163 -4.61 -4.46 -3.27
C HIS A 163 -3.70 -5.30 -2.36
N GLY A 164 -2.61 -4.71 -1.84
CA GLY A 164 -1.64 -5.41 -1.01
C GLY A 164 -2.23 -5.94 0.31
N LEU A 165 -3.17 -5.22 0.93
CA LEU A 165 -3.85 -5.68 2.15
C LEU A 165 -4.68 -6.94 1.89
N LEU A 166 -5.45 -6.96 0.80
CA LEU A 166 -6.23 -8.13 0.40
C LEU A 166 -5.31 -9.33 0.09
N GLU A 167 -4.27 -9.12 -0.70
CA GLU A 167 -3.33 -10.18 -1.08
C GLU A 167 -2.62 -10.77 0.14
N GLN A 168 -2.13 -9.92 1.05
CA GLN A 168 -1.51 -10.34 2.31
C GLN A 168 -2.48 -11.14 3.17
N THR A 169 -3.72 -10.67 3.32
CA THR A 169 -4.73 -11.35 4.16
C THR A 169 -5.06 -12.74 3.61
N VAL A 170 -5.23 -12.87 2.30
CA VAL A 170 -5.46 -14.18 1.66
C VAL A 170 -4.30 -15.12 1.89
N SER A 171 -3.07 -14.64 1.68
CA SER A 171 -1.85 -15.43 1.90
C SER A 171 -1.74 -15.89 3.35
N LEU A 172 -1.96 -14.98 4.30
CA LEU A 172 -1.87 -15.29 5.72
C LEU A 172 -2.95 -16.27 6.17
N MET A 173 -4.20 -16.11 5.75
CA MET A 173 -5.28 -17.06 6.07
C MET A 173 -5.01 -18.45 5.51
N THR A 174 -4.46 -18.53 4.30
CA THR A 174 -4.07 -19.82 3.69
C THR A 174 -2.99 -20.52 4.53
N ILE A 175 -1.96 -19.78 4.96
CA ILE A 175 -0.89 -20.30 5.83
C ILE A 175 -1.45 -20.69 7.21
N ALA A 176 -2.27 -19.83 7.82
CA ALA A 176 -2.90 -20.08 9.11
C ALA A 176 -3.74 -21.38 9.10
N ARG A 177 -4.49 -21.61 8.02
CA ARG A 177 -5.26 -22.84 7.85
C ARG A 177 -4.38 -24.09 7.73
N LEU A 178 -3.23 -24.00 7.07
CA LEU A 178 -2.27 -25.10 6.99
C LEU A 178 -1.64 -25.39 8.37
N LEU A 179 -1.27 -24.34 9.10
CA LEU A 179 -0.72 -24.48 10.46
C LEU A 179 -1.73 -25.09 11.43
N ALA A 180 -2.99 -24.64 11.38
CA ALA A 180 -4.07 -25.16 12.26
C ALA A 180 -4.33 -26.67 12.09
N ARG A 181 -3.86 -27.30 11.01
CA ARG A 181 -3.96 -28.75 10.82
C ARG A 181 -2.89 -29.53 11.60
N ASN A 182 -1.77 -28.88 11.89
CA ASN A 182 -0.59 -29.52 12.48
C ASN A 182 -0.39 -29.12 13.95
N TYR A 183 -1.11 -28.12 14.44
CA TYR A 183 -1.01 -27.62 15.79
C TYR A 183 -2.37 -27.68 16.49
N ALA A 184 -2.38 -28.01 17.78
CA ALA A 184 -3.58 -28.02 18.63
C ALA A 184 -4.03 -26.59 18.97
N VAL A 185 -4.56 -25.86 17.97
CA VAL A 185 -5.03 -24.47 18.11
C VAL A 185 -6.47 -24.34 17.64
N ASP A 186 -7.21 -23.37 18.18
CA ASP A 186 -8.54 -23.03 17.66
C ASP A 186 -8.41 -22.42 16.28
N SER A 187 -8.70 -23.21 15.25
CA SER A 187 -8.64 -22.78 13.85
C SER A 187 -9.58 -21.60 13.54
N ASN A 188 -10.73 -21.51 14.21
CA ASN A 188 -11.67 -20.41 14.02
C ASN A 188 -11.11 -19.09 14.53
N LEU A 189 -10.52 -19.11 15.73
CA LEU A 189 -9.85 -17.96 16.32
C LEU A 189 -8.65 -17.52 15.47
N LEU A 190 -7.78 -18.48 15.08
CA LEU A 190 -6.59 -18.21 14.28
C LEU A 190 -6.93 -17.58 12.92
N LEU A 191 -7.90 -18.15 12.20
CA LEU A 191 -8.34 -17.60 10.90
C LEU A 191 -9.02 -16.23 11.05
N THR A 192 -9.78 -16.02 12.12
CA THR A 192 -10.42 -14.73 12.40
C THR A 192 -9.37 -13.66 12.70
N GLY A 193 -8.39 -13.98 13.53
CA GLY A 193 -7.27 -13.10 13.82
C GLY A 193 -6.44 -12.80 12.57
N ALA A 194 -6.09 -13.82 11.76
CA ALA A 194 -5.38 -13.65 10.51
C ALA A 194 -6.12 -12.71 9.53
N CYS A 195 -7.45 -12.76 9.53
CA CYS A 195 -8.27 -11.88 8.69
C CYS A 195 -8.33 -10.44 9.20
N LEU A 196 -8.43 -10.23 10.52
CA LEU A 196 -8.81 -8.95 11.10
C LEU A 196 -7.68 -8.17 11.79
N HIS A 197 -6.52 -8.78 12.10
CA HIS A 197 -5.45 -8.11 12.86
C HIS A 197 -4.93 -6.82 12.22
N GLN A 198 -5.13 -6.63 10.94
CA GLN A 198 -4.70 -5.44 10.22
C GLN A 198 -5.85 -4.57 9.70
N ILE A 199 -7.09 -4.81 10.13
CA ILE A 199 -8.24 -4.02 9.67
C ILE A 199 -8.11 -2.53 10.01
N GLY A 200 -7.44 -2.18 11.09
CA GLY A 200 -7.12 -0.81 11.47
C GLY A 200 -6.28 -0.04 10.44
N LYS A 201 -5.64 -0.73 9.48
CA LYS A 201 -4.93 -0.08 8.37
C LYS A 201 -5.85 0.78 7.51
N LEU A 202 -7.14 0.47 7.45
CA LEU A 202 -8.13 1.27 6.74
C LEU A 202 -8.32 2.67 7.33
N TYR A 203 -7.82 2.90 8.54
CA TYR A 203 -7.86 4.17 9.28
C TYR A 203 -6.47 4.73 9.55
N SER A 204 -5.44 3.90 9.44
CA SER A 204 -4.05 4.27 9.74
C SER A 204 -3.23 4.68 8.53
N ILE A 205 -3.78 4.53 7.32
CA ILE A 205 -3.13 4.87 6.06
C ILE A 205 -4.04 5.78 5.26
N ASN A 206 -3.55 6.97 4.88
CA ASN A 206 -4.18 7.80 3.88
C ASN A 206 -3.71 7.35 2.50
N ILE A 207 -4.65 7.02 1.62
CA ILE A 207 -4.35 6.68 0.23
C ILE A 207 -4.51 7.92 -0.63
N GLY A 208 -3.39 8.39 -1.18
CA GLY A 208 -3.32 9.38 -2.22
C GLY A 208 -2.48 8.84 -3.38
N PHE A 209 -1.70 9.70 -4.01
CA PHE A 209 -0.64 9.26 -4.93
C PHE A 209 0.55 8.62 -4.20
N SER A 210 0.75 8.97 -2.92
CA SER A 210 1.59 8.26 -1.96
C SER A 210 0.72 7.83 -0.77
N ALA A 211 1.04 6.68 -0.18
CA ALA A 211 0.42 6.26 1.06
C ALA A 211 1.19 6.89 2.22
N ASP A 212 0.49 7.62 3.09
CA ASP A 212 1.05 8.29 4.25
C ASP A 212 0.39 7.81 5.55
N LYS A 213 1.10 7.97 6.67
CA LYS A 213 0.57 7.65 8.00
C LYS A 213 -0.45 8.72 8.42
N THR A 214 -1.58 8.29 8.94
CA THR A 214 -2.52 9.20 9.62
C THR A 214 -2.01 9.60 11.01
N ILE A 215 -2.63 10.61 11.62
CA ILE A 215 -2.35 11.01 13.01
C ILE A 215 -2.70 9.84 13.96
N GLU A 216 -3.81 9.15 13.72
CA GLU A 216 -4.24 7.98 14.49
C GLU A 216 -3.19 6.87 14.45
N LYS A 217 -2.56 6.63 13.28
CA LYS A 217 -1.45 5.68 13.17
C LYS A 217 -0.26 6.06 14.02
N GLN A 218 0.05 7.35 14.09
CA GLN A 218 1.22 7.84 14.83
C GLN A 218 1.01 7.81 16.34
N LEU A 219 -0.19 8.15 16.81
CA LEU A 219 -0.50 8.30 18.24
C LEU A 219 -1.08 7.03 18.86
N VAL A 220 -1.90 6.27 18.15
CA VAL A 220 -2.62 5.10 18.67
C VAL A 220 -1.98 3.78 18.23
N GLY A 221 -1.57 3.71 16.98
CA GLY A 221 -0.97 2.51 16.41
C GLY A 221 -2.00 1.54 15.80
N ASN A 222 -1.51 0.68 14.90
CA ASN A 222 -2.38 -0.15 14.08
C ASN A 222 -3.08 -1.29 14.86
N ALA A 223 -2.42 -1.89 15.84
CA ALA A 223 -2.99 -2.98 16.62
C ALA A 223 -4.22 -2.51 17.42
N ILE A 224 -4.10 -1.34 18.06
CA ILE A 224 -5.19 -0.74 18.84
C ILE A 224 -6.34 -0.32 17.91
N LEU A 225 -6.06 0.34 16.78
CA LEU A 225 -7.08 0.68 15.80
C LEU A 225 -7.80 -0.58 15.26
N SER A 226 -7.07 -1.68 15.05
CA SER A 226 -7.68 -2.94 14.62
C SER A 226 -8.61 -3.52 15.69
N ARG A 227 -8.16 -3.53 16.97
CA ARG A 227 -8.98 -3.96 18.09
C ARG A 227 -10.24 -3.11 18.24
N ASP A 228 -10.14 -1.78 18.10
CA ASP A 228 -11.26 -0.87 18.27
C ASP A 228 -12.33 -1.10 17.21
N VAL A 229 -11.93 -1.24 15.94
CA VAL A 229 -12.85 -1.61 14.86
C VAL A 229 -13.54 -2.94 15.15
N VAL A 230 -12.78 -3.98 15.52
CA VAL A 230 -13.34 -5.30 15.82
C VAL A 230 -14.32 -5.23 16.98
N ASN A 231 -14.00 -4.47 18.03
CA ASN A 231 -14.89 -4.32 19.20
C ASN A 231 -16.18 -3.57 18.89
N GLU A 232 -16.14 -2.58 18.02
CA GLU A 232 -17.35 -1.89 17.56
C GLU A 232 -18.35 -2.90 16.95
N TYR A 233 -17.88 -3.73 16.04
CA TYR A 233 -18.73 -4.76 15.42
C TYR A 233 -19.13 -5.90 16.34
N ILE A 234 -18.29 -6.29 17.31
CA ILE A 234 -18.66 -7.30 18.32
C ILE A 234 -19.85 -6.84 19.16
N ARG A 235 -19.93 -5.56 19.53
CA ARG A 235 -21.05 -5.00 20.30
C ARG A 235 -22.40 -5.17 19.61
N GLU A 236 -22.40 -5.25 18.29
CA GLU A 236 -23.63 -5.47 17.49
C GLU A 236 -24.02 -6.95 17.37
N ILE A 237 -23.18 -7.87 17.85
CA ILE A 237 -23.46 -9.32 17.85
C ILE A 237 -23.81 -9.76 19.26
N LYS A 238 -25.11 -9.72 19.60
CA LYS A 238 -25.65 -9.99 20.96
C LYS A 238 -25.14 -11.28 21.59
N THR A 239 -24.84 -12.31 20.79
CA THR A 239 -24.45 -13.64 21.24
C THR A 239 -22.95 -13.91 21.10
N PHE A 240 -22.11 -12.88 21.06
CA PHE A 240 -20.66 -13.08 20.95
C PHE A 240 -20.08 -13.55 22.29
N PRO A 241 -19.46 -14.75 22.37
CA PRO A 241 -18.93 -15.28 23.62
C PRO A 241 -17.83 -14.39 24.20
N LYS A 242 -17.88 -14.13 25.52
CA LYS A 242 -16.91 -13.26 26.20
C LYS A 242 -15.48 -13.76 26.07
N GLU A 243 -15.28 -15.07 26.21
CA GLU A 243 -13.95 -15.70 26.11
C GLU A 243 -13.37 -15.56 24.71
N ASP A 244 -14.12 -15.90 23.66
CA ASP A 244 -13.71 -15.76 22.27
C ASP A 244 -13.38 -14.30 21.92
N LYS A 245 -14.10 -13.33 22.53
CA LYS A 245 -13.79 -11.89 22.40
C LYS A 245 -12.42 -11.57 22.99
N ILE A 246 -12.17 -11.97 24.24
CA ILE A 246 -10.90 -11.67 24.92
C ILE A 246 -9.72 -12.29 24.19
N GLN A 247 -9.85 -13.54 23.74
CA GLN A 247 -8.81 -14.24 22.98
C GLN A 247 -8.54 -13.55 21.62
N LEU A 248 -9.57 -13.11 20.91
CA LEU A 248 -9.41 -12.39 19.64
C LEU A 248 -8.75 -11.03 19.85
N GLU A 249 -9.16 -10.29 20.90
CA GLU A 249 -8.52 -9.02 21.26
C GLU A 249 -7.04 -9.21 21.58
N HIS A 250 -6.72 -10.24 22.39
CA HIS A 250 -5.33 -10.56 22.72
C HIS A 250 -4.50 -10.87 21.47
N LEU A 251 -5.01 -11.72 20.57
CA LEU A 251 -4.34 -12.05 19.32
C LEU A 251 -4.09 -10.80 18.47
N ILE A 252 -5.07 -9.89 18.36
CA ILE A 252 -4.92 -8.65 17.61
C ILE A 252 -3.92 -7.70 18.27
N LEU A 253 -3.84 -7.65 19.59
CA LEU A 253 -2.92 -6.76 20.28
C LEU A 253 -1.50 -7.32 20.34
N SER A 254 -1.33 -8.65 20.34
CA SER A 254 -0.03 -9.32 20.49
C SER A 254 0.65 -9.71 19.16
N TYR A 255 0.00 -9.52 17.99
CA TYR A 255 0.51 -10.03 16.71
C TYR A 255 1.90 -9.51 16.31
N GLN A 256 2.34 -8.39 16.87
CA GLN A 256 3.69 -7.86 16.65
C GLN A 256 4.75 -8.58 17.49
N GLY A 257 4.35 -9.40 18.44
CA GLY A 257 5.21 -10.21 19.29
C GLY A 257 5.69 -9.43 20.51
N ARG A 258 6.94 -9.00 20.54
CA ARG A 258 7.57 -8.36 21.70
C ARG A 258 7.21 -6.88 21.85
N ARG A 259 7.30 -6.36 23.08
CA ARG A 259 7.09 -4.93 23.35
C ARG A 259 8.09 -4.03 22.63
N GLU A 260 9.34 -4.47 22.50
CA GLU A 260 10.36 -3.74 21.73
C GLU A 260 9.96 -3.57 20.25
N TRP A 261 9.09 -4.43 19.73
CA TRP A 261 8.53 -4.35 18.39
C TRP A 261 7.20 -3.59 18.33
N GLN A 262 6.90 -2.83 19.39
CA GLN A 262 5.68 -2.02 19.54
C GLN A 262 4.39 -2.86 19.72
N SER A 263 4.49 -4.09 20.24
CA SER A 263 3.31 -4.85 20.63
C SER A 263 2.71 -4.25 21.90
N PRO A 264 1.40 -3.92 21.92
CA PRO A 264 0.73 -3.43 23.12
C PRO A 264 0.73 -4.42 24.27
N VAL A 265 0.67 -5.70 23.95
CA VAL A 265 0.73 -6.82 24.91
C VAL A 265 1.64 -7.91 24.35
N GLU A 266 2.17 -8.76 25.24
CA GLU A 266 2.95 -9.92 24.84
C GLU A 266 2.04 -11.10 24.48
N PRO A 267 2.48 -11.97 23.53
CA PRO A 267 1.72 -13.16 23.15
C PRO A 267 1.48 -14.14 24.28
#